data_26b2a33cb689744d16725c40af4ed6b9
#
_entry.id   26b2a33cb689744d16725c40af4ed6b9
#
_cell.length_a   1.000
_cell.length_b   1.000
_cell.length_c   1.000
_cell.angle_alpha   90.00
_cell.angle_beta   90.00
_cell.angle_gamma   90.00
#
_symmetry.space_group_name_H-M   'P 1'
#
loop_
_entity.id
_entity.type
_entity.pdbx_description
1 polymer ?
#
loop_
_entity_poly.entity_id
_entity_poly.type
_entity_poly.pdbx_seq_one_letter_code
_entity_poly.pdbx_strand_id
1 'polypeptide(L)'
;MEVGMGQHGEGGGGVMPVKTADETAALMVKSLVEATGVKSGDKAFLAINGSGATTLMEMLIVYRAAKKELETLGISVLPGKCTELLTVQEMAGFQMILCKCCDTCAQYLAAKSDAPYWTSVG
;
A
#
# COMPACT_ATOMS: atom_id res chain seq x y z
N MET A 1 4.62 0.56 17.50
CA MET A 1 5.02 0.60 16.07
C MET A 1 5.41 2.02 15.65
N GLU A 2 6.29 2.13 14.72
CA GLU A 2 6.68 3.41 14.12
C GLU A 2 5.98 3.57 12.76
N VAL A 3 5.45 4.75 12.49
CA VAL A 3 4.70 5.04 11.27
C VAL A 3 5.44 6.09 10.44
N GLY A 4 5.55 5.85 9.15
CA GLY A 4 6.19 6.78 8.21
C GLY A 4 7.71 6.78 8.22
N MET A 5 8.32 5.76 8.79
CA MET A 5 9.79 5.61 8.75
C MET A 5 10.28 5.36 7.33
N GLY A 6 11.35 6.05 6.94
CA GLY A 6 11.96 5.85 5.63
C GLY A 6 12.80 4.58 5.55
N GLN A 7 12.97 4.03 4.34
CA GLN A 7 13.75 2.81 4.08
C GLN A 7 15.24 2.96 4.41
N HIS A 8 15.75 4.16 4.35
CA HIS A 8 17.16 4.47 4.64
C HIS A 8 17.35 5.03 6.05
N GLY A 9 16.39 4.84 6.94
CA GLY A 9 16.47 5.28 8.33
C GLY A 9 16.02 6.72 8.59
N GLU A 10 15.35 7.34 7.63
CA GLU A 10 14.74 8.66 7.83
C GLU A 10 13.65 8.57 8.89
N GLY A 11 13.53 9.60 9.72
CA GLY A 11 12.55 9.67 10.78
C GLY A 11 11.11 9.59 10.26
N GLY A 12 10.27 8.92 11.02
CA GLY A 12 8.85 8.73 10.68
C GLY A 12 7.92 9.77 11.30
N GLY A 13 6.64 9.55 11.10
CA GLY A 13 5.57 10.42 11.62
C GLY A 13 5.27 10.22 13.10
N GLY A 14 5.87 9.23 13.74
CA GLY A 14 5.73 9.00 15.17
C GLY A 14 5.67 7.53 15.57
N VAL A 15 5.73 7.30 16.86
CA VAL A 15 5.64 5.96 17.47
C VAL A 15 4.29 5.84 18.18
N MET A 16 3.63 4.71 18.00
CA MET A 16 2.36 4.41 18.65
C MET A 16 2.25 2.94 19.01
N PRO A 17 1.32 2.55 19.90
CA PRO A 17 1.07 1.14 20.19
C PRO A 17 0.67 0.36 18.94
N VAL A 18 0.98 -0.93 18.93
CA VAL A 18 0.53 -1.84 17.87
C VAL A 18 -1.00 -1.93 17.90
N LYS A 19 -1.62 -1.79 16.75
CA LYS A 19 -3.07 -1.82 16.53
C LYS A 19 -3.47 -3.06 15.72
N THR A 20 -4.77 -3.29 15.61
CA THR A 20 -5.28 -4.32 14.70
C THR A 20 -4.95 -3.97 13.24
N ALA A 21 -5.01 -4.96 12.36
CA ALA A 21 -4.77 -4.73 10.94
C ALA A 21 -5.76 -3.72 10.35
N ASP A 22 -7.02 -3.79 10.73
CA ASP A 22 -8.06 -2.86 10.25
C ASP A 22 -7.80 -1.43 10.72
N GLU A 23 -7.46 -1.23 11.98
CA GLU A 23 -7.12 0.08 12.54
C GLU A 23 -5.85 0.67 11.91
N THR A 24 -4.84 -0.16 11.73
CA THR A 24 -3.58 0.24 11.10
C THR A 24 -3.82 0.64 9.64
N ALA A 25 -4.57 -0.16 8.90
CA ALA A 25 -4.92 0.14 7.52
C ALA A 25 -5.71 1.44 7.39
N ALA A 26 -6.70 1.66 8.26
CA ALA A 26 -7.49 2.89 8.27
C ALA A 26 -6.63 4.13 8.53
N LEU A 27 -5.72 4.05 9.49
CA LEU A 27 -4.77 5.12 9.81
C LEU A 27 -3.88 5.46 8.60
N MET A 28 -3.31 4.45 7.96
CA MET A 28 -2.42 4.63 6.81
C MET A 28 -3.17 5.16 5.59
N VAL A 29 -4.35 4.61 5.30
CA VAL A 29 -5.20 5.08 4.19
C VAL A 29 -5.56 6.55 4.37
N LYS A 30 -5.96 6.95 5.58
CA LYS A 30 -6.27 8.35 5.88
C LYS A 30 -5.11 9.28 5.55
N SER A 31 -3.91 8.93 6.03
CA SER A 31 -2.70 9.72 5.79
C SER A 31 -2.35 9.80 4.29
N LEU A 32 -2.46 8.69 3.57
CA LEU A 32 -2.15 8.63 2.16
C LEU A 32 -3.18 9.37 1.30
N VAL A 33 -4.46 9.28 1.63
CA VAL A 33 -5.52 10.01 0.93
C VAL A 33 -5.33 11.53 1.10
N GLU A 34 -5.00 11.98 2.28
CA GLU A 34 -4.68 13.39 2.53
C GLU A 34 -3.46 13.85 1.73
N ALA A 35 -2.39 13.03 1.71
CA ALA A 35 -1.16 13.37 1.01
C ALA A 35 -1.28 13.34 -0.51
N THR A 36 -2.04 12.39 -1.08
CA THR A 36 -2.18 12.22 -2.53
C THR A 36 -3.29 13.07 -3.14
N GLY A 37 -4.23 13.55 -2.34
CA GLY A 37 -5.38 14.28 -2.82
C GLY A 37 -6.41 13.44 -3.57
N VAL A 38 -6.38 12.12 -3.43
CA VAL A 38 -7.37 11.20 -4.01
C VAL A 38 -8.74 11.49 -3.40
N LYS A 39 -9.77 11.54 -4.24
CA LYS A 39 -11.14 11.88 -3.87
C LYS A 39 -12.12 10.81 -4.32
N SER A 40 -13.33 10.85 -3.78
CA SER A 40 -14.45 10.03 -4.26
C SER A 40 -14.62 10.16 -5.77
N GLY A 41 -14.76 9.05 -6.46
CA GLY A 41 -14.84 8.97 -7.92
C GLY A 41 -13.50 8.79 -8.63
N ASP A 42 -12.37 8.98 -7.95
CA ASP A 42 -11.05 8.76 -8.51
C ASP A 42 -10.69 7.28 -8.53
N LYS A 43 -9.71 6.94 -9.37
CA LYS A 43 -9.07 5.62 -9.41
C LYS A 43 -7.73 5.67 -8.70
N ALA A 44 -7.39 4.61 -7.98
CA ALA A 44 -6.12 4.50 -7.29
C ALA A 44 -5.53 3.10 -7.42
N PHE A 45 -4.22 3.03 -7.55
CA PHE A 45 -3.44 1.82 -7.44
C PHE A 45 -2.97 1.67 -5.99
N LEU A 46 -3.17 0.49 -5.42
CA LEU A 46 -2.77 0.15 -4.07
C LEU A 46 -1.77 -0.99 -4.11
N ALA A 47 -0.65 -0.83 -3.42
CA ALA A 47 0.32 -1.90 -3.22
C ALA A 47 0.72 -1.99 -1.75
N ILE A 48 0.96 -3.21 -1.30
CA ILE A 48 1.57 -3.51 0.00
C ILE A 48 2.91 -4.19 -0.26
N ASN A 49 3.97 -3.60 0.28
CA ASN A 49 5.31 -4.14 0.23
C ASN A 49 5.70 -4.61 1.64
N GLY A 50 5.92 -5.91 1.80
CA GLY A 50 6.38 -6.48 3.07
C GLY A 50 7.86 -6.20 3.31
N SER A 51 8.22 -5.98 4.57
CA SER A 51 9.60 -5.75 4.98
C SER A 51 9.98 -6.70 6.11
N GLY A 52 11.00 -7.51 5.87
CA GLY A 52 11.54 -8.42 6.86
C GLY A 52 10.62 -9.60 7.18
N ALA A 53 10.21 -9.69 8.42
CA ALA A 53 9.47 -10.86 8.95
C ALA A 53 7.96 -10.84 8.69
N THR A 54 7.41 -9.79 8.08
CA THR A 54 5.97 -9.72 7.80
C THR A 54 5.60 -10.72 6.70
N THR A 55 4.66 -11.62 7.02
CA THR A 55 4.25 -12.68 6.10
C THR A 55 3.29 -12.18 5.02
N LEU A 56 3.21 -12.93 3.92
CA LEU A 56 2.24 -12.65 2.85
C LEU A 56 0.81 -12.68 3.38
N MET A 57 0.49 -13.59 4.31
CA MET A 57 -0.84 -13.66 4.93
C MET A 57 -1.19 -12.34 5.65
N GLU A 58 -0.26 -11.83 6.45
CA GLU A 58 -0.45 -10.56 7.17
C GLU A 58 -0.61 -9.39 6.20
N MET A 59 0.19 -9.35 5.14
CA MET A 59 0.09 -8.33 4.09
C MET A 59 -1.26 -8.37 3.36
N LEU A 60 -1.77 -9.55 3.06
CA LEU A 60 -3.08 -9.71 2.41
C LEU A 60 -4.23 -9.25 3.31
N ILE A 61 -4.13 -9.47 4.61
CA ILE A 61 -5.12 -8.98 5.58
C ILE A 61 -5.13 -7.45 5.59
N VAL A 62 -3.96 -6.82 5.61
CA VAL A 62 -3.83 -5.36 5.55
C VAL A 62 -4.32 -4.82 4.20
N TYR A 63 -3.98 -5.46 3.10
CA TYR A 63 -4.45 -5.09 1.76
C TYR A 63 -5.98 -5.11 1.69
N ARG A 64 -6.61 -6.18 2.18
CA ARG A 64 -8.07 -6.28 2.26
C ARG A 64 -8.67 -5.11 3.02
N ALA A 65 -8.14 -4.81 4.19
CA ALA A 65 -8.64 -3.72 5.03
C ALA A 65 -8.45 -2.36 4.36
N ALA A 66 -7.30 -2.10 3.77
CA ALA A 66 -7.01 -0.85 3.05
C ALA A 66 -7.91 -0.67 1.83
N LYS A 67 -8.09 -1.73 1.03
CA LYS A 67 -8.98 -1.70 -0.12
C LYS A 67 -10.42 -1.37 0.28
N LYS A 68 -10.92 -2.02 1.33
CA LYS A 68 -12.26 -1.79 1.86
C LYS A 68 -12.43 -0.34 2.34
N GLU A 69 -11.44 0.19 3.01
CA GLU A 69 -11.44 1.59 3.48
C GLU A 69 -11.50 2.57 2.31
N LEU A 70 -10.69 2.37 1.26
CA LEU A 70 -10.71 3.18 0.05
C LEU A 70 -12.06 3.11 -0.68
N GLU A 71 -12.63 1.92 -0.82
CA GLU A 71 -13.95 1.73 -1.44
C GLU A 71 -15.05 2.43 -0.66
N THR A 72 -14.99 2.43 0.67
CA THR A 72 -15.90 3.18 1.54
C THR A 72 -15.83 4.68 1.30
N LEU A 73 -14.66 5.20 0.93
CA LEU A 73 -14.44 6.60 0.56
C LEU A 73 -14.85 6.90 -0.89
N GLY A 74 -15.37 5.93 -1.63
CA GLY A 74 -15.80 6.08 -3.01
C GLY A 74 -14.67 6.06 -4.04
N ILE A 75 -13.50 5.55 -3.66
CA ILE A 75 -12.33 5.43 -4.53
C ILE A 75 -12.33 4.06 -5.19
N SER A 76 -12.17 4.01 -6.51
CA SER A 76 -12.04 2.76 -7.26
C SER A 76 -10.62 2.23 -7.15
N VAL A 77 -10.45 1.04 -6.56
CA VAL A 77 -9.14 0.42 -6.38
C VAL A 77 -8.83 -0.48 -7.58
N LEU A 78 -7.77 -0.12 -8.31
CA LEU A 78 -7.27 -0.90 -9.44
C LEU A 78 -6.58 -2.18 -8.96
N PRO A 79 -6.43 -3.20 -9.82
CA PRO A 79 -5.63 -4.37 -9.49
C PRO A 79 -4.23 -3.95 -9.04
N GLY A 80 -3.84 -4.38 -7.84
CA GLY A 80 -2.62 -3.94 -7.19
C GLY A 80 -1.61 -5.06 -6.96
N LYS A 81 -0.66 -4.79 -6.12
CA LYS A 81 0.38 -5.74 -5.72
C LYS A 81 0.39 -5.91 -4.20
N CYS A 82 0.63 -7.13 -3.77
CA CYS A 82 0.81 -7.46 -2.36
C CYS A 82 1.92 -8.50 -2.28
N THR A 83 3.14 -8.03 -2.07
CA THR A 83 4.33 -8.87 -2.10
C THR A 83 5.51 -8.15 -1.46
N GLU A 84 6.63 -8.84 -1.36
CA GLU A 84 7.90 -8.30 -0.90
C GLU A 84 8.71 -7.84 -2.13
N LEU A 85 8.61 -6.55 -2.45
CA LEU A 85 9.34 -5.93 -3.57
C LEU A 85 10.71 -5.42 -3.15
N LEU A 86 10.77 -4.83 -1.97
CA LEU A 86 11.99 -4.32 -1.36
C LEU A 86 11.91 -4.59 0.14
N THR A 87 12.94 -5.21 0.70
CA THR A 87 12.93 -5.62 2.11
C THR A 87 14.14 -5.09 2.88
N VAL A 88 14.07 -5.21 4.19
CA VAL A 88 15.17 -4.92 5.12
C VAL A 88 15.30 -6.06 6.13
N GLN A 89 16.48 -6.20 6.71
CA GLN A 89 16.75 -7.20 7.75
C GLN A 89 16.25 -6.72 9.12
N GLU A 90 15.97 -7.68 10.00
CA GLU A 90 15.61 -7.44 11.41
C GLU A 90 14.46 -6.44 11.61
N MET A 91 13.47 -6.51 10.73
CA MET A 91 12.28 -5.69 10.81
C MET A 91 11.04 -6.58 10.63
N ALA A 92 9.95 -6.19 11.28
CA ALA A 92 8.62 -6.74 11.03
C ALA A 92 7.72 -5.57 10.65
N GLY A 93 7.63 -5.29 9.37
CA GLY A 93 6.92 -4.13 8.89
C GLY A 93 6.39 -4.27 7.47
N PHE A 94 5.78 -3.23 6.98
CA PHE A 94 5.32 -3.15 5.59
C PHE A 94 5.20 -1.69 5.17
N GLN A 95 5.17 -1.48 3.86
CA GLN A 95 4.86 -0.19 3.26
C GLN A 95 3.52 -0.28 2.53
N MET A 96 2.72 0.75 2.67
CA MET A 96 1.51 0.94 1.88
C MET A 96 1.76 2.03 0.84
N ILE A 97 1.51 1.70 -0.41
CA ILE A 97 1.75 2.59 -1.55
C ILE A 97 0.40 2.88 -2.19
N LEU A 98 0.05 4.17 -2.27
CA LEU A 98 -1.17 4.62 -2.91
C LEU A 98 -0.81 5.61 -4.02
N CYS A 99 -1.27 5.31 -5.23
CA CYS A 99 -1.05 6.14 -6.40
C CYS A 99 -2.39 6.53 -7.03
N LYS A 100 -2.65 7.83 -7.12
CA LYS A 100 -3.79 8.33 -7.88
C LYS A 100 -3.56 8.08 -9.37
N CYS A 101 -4.51 7.45 -10.05
CA CYS A 101 -4.38 7.06 -11.44
C CYS A 101 -5.47 7.68 -12.30
N CYS A 102 -5.07 8.18 -13.48
CA CYS A 102 -5.99 8.49 -14.58
C CYS A 102 -6.21 7.22 -15.44
N ASP A 103 -7.11 7.29 -16.41
CA ASP A 103 -7.39 6.16 -17.29
C ASP A 103 -6.17 5.68 -18.07
N THR A 104 -5.31 6.59 -18.51
CA THR A 104 -4.06 6.26 -19.21
C THR A 104 -3.10 5.51 -18.30
N CYS A 105 -2.92 5.96 -17.06
CA CYS A 105 -2.10 5.27 -16.06
C CYS A 105 -2.65 3.88 -15.76
N ALA A 106 -3.97 3.75 -15.64
CA ALA A 106 -4.62 2.46 -15.42
C ALA A 106 -4.34 1.47 -16.56
N GLN A 107 -4.36 1.93 -17.82
CA GLN A 107 -4.03 1.12 -18.98
C GLN A 107 -2.57 0.62 -18.94
N TYR A 108 -1.63 1.49 -18.59
CA TYR A 108 -0.20 1.12 -18.48
C TYR A 108 0.04 0.14 -17.34
N LEU A 109 -0.61 0.32 -16.20
CA LEU A 109 -0.50 -0.61 -15.07
C LEU A 109 -1.05 -2.01 -15.41
N ALA A 110 -2.11 -2.07 -16.22
CA ALA A 110 -2.70 -3.33 -16.67
C ALA A 110 -1.94 -3.98 -17.82
N ALA A 111 -1.06 -3.25 -18.51
CA ALA A 111 -0.30 -3.77 -19.64
C ALA A 111 0.65 -4.89 -19.21
N LYS A 112 0.90 -5.82 -20.14
CA LYS A 112 1.86 -6.89 -19.89
C LYS A 112 3.24 -6.31 -19.63
N SER A 113 3.87 -6.78 -18.57
CA SER A 113 5.24 -6.41 -18.20
C SER A 113 5.97 -7.61 -17.61
N ASP A 114 7.28 -7.64 -17.80
CA ASP A 114 8.12 -8.71 -17.29
C ASP A 114 9.46 -8.12 -16.84
N ALA A 115 9.54 -7.87 -15.55
CA ALA A 115 10.73 -7.41 -14.87
C ALA A 115 11.02 -8.36 -13.69
N PRO A 116 12.27 -8.44 -13.19
CA PRO A 116 12.63 -9.41 -12.13
C PRO A 116 11.70 -9.45 -10.92
N TYR A 117 11.20 -8.30 -10.49
CA TYR A 117 10.29 -8.21 -9.33
C TYR A 117 8.93 -7.59 -9.67
N TRP A 118 8.65 -7.40 -10.94
CA TRP A 118 7.37 -6.84 -11.35
C TRP A 118 6.90 -7.45 -12.66
N THR A 119 5.93 -8.34 -12.57
CA THR A 119 5.30 -8.96 -13.73
C THR A 119 3.80 -8.68 -13.76
N SER A 120 3.26 -8.50 -14.95
CA SER A 120 1.83 -8.39 -15.20
C SER A 120 1.49 -9.19 -16.44
N VAL A 121 0.43 -9.98 -16.35
CA VAL A 121 0.00 -10.83 -17.48
C VAL A 121 -0.86 -10.09 -18.49
N GLY A 122 -1.22 -8.87 -18.20
CA GLY A 122 -2.08 -8.06 -19.05
C GLY A 122 -3.54 -8.08 -18.70
#